data_b4316e4f04b5b4b8313502cf055d3b73
#
_entry.id   b4316e4f04b5b4b8313502cf055d3b73
#
_cell.length_a   1.000
_cell.length_b   1.000
_cell.length_c   1.000
_cell.angle_alpha   90.00
_cell.angle_beta   90.00
_cell.angle_gamma   90.00
#
_symmetry.space_group_name_H-M   'P 1'
#
loop_
_entity.id
_entity.type
_entity.pdbx_description
1 polymer ?
#
loop_
_entity_poly.entity_id
_entity_poly.type
_entity_poly.pdbx_seq_one_letter_code
_entity_poly.pdbx_strand_id
1 'polypeptide(L)'
;MEKPQLALKPTIMAVLNGNSFAVVAALIPAALISQLLKALPQTGLVGQVEVMVALAQSTLPLIAAFVVGNMLRLSNLETASMALATFVASGVVTVKGDAYMIAGTGVILDIMLTTLIASYVARLSSRLLGQLRMVFEPLVVLLISGGLGLLTLPIMVAVQGAVGQVVAQATRVSPLLMGVLFGMLFAFLIVSPLPSVGIAMALGLSGVGSGAANAGIVAA
;
A
#
# COMPACT_ATOMS: atom_id res chain seq x y z
N MET A 1 9.16 -30.92 -0.91
CA MET A 1 9.83 -29.77 -0.26
C MET A 1 8.84 -29.11 0.68
N GLU A 2 9.09 -29.17 1.97
CA GLU A 2 8.24 -28.55 2.98
C GLU A 2 8.35 -27.05 2.85
N LYS A 3 7.21 -26.37 2.60
CA LYS A 3 7.19 -24.90 2.50
C LYS A 3 7.51 -24.32 3.87
N PRO A 4 8.49 -23.40 3.99
CA PRO A 4 8.85 -22.83 5.28
C PRO A 4 7.64 -22.18 5.95
N GLN A 5 7.53 -22.33 7.27
CA GLN A 5 6.49 -21.67 8.04
C GLN A 5 6.69 -20.15 7.95
N LEU A 6 5.59 -19.40 7.79
CA LEU A 6 5.65 -17.95 7.82
C LEU A 6 5.92 -17.50 9.27
N ALA A 7 7.14 -17.11 9.56
CA ALA A 7 7.46 -16.47 10.82
C ALA A 7 6.97 -15.02 10.81
N LEU A 8 6.47 -14.51 11.92
CA LEU A 8 5.83 -13.19 12.00
C LEU A 8 6.78 -12.05 11.59
N LYS A 9 7.99 -12.01 12.13
CA LYS A 9 8.96 -10.95 11.86
C LYS A 9 9.34 -10.83 10.36
N PRO A 10 9.76 -11.89 9.66
CA PRO A 10 10.07 -11.80 8.25
C PRO A 10 8.83 -11.51 7.39
N THR A 11 7.64 -11.94 7.79
CA THR A 11 6.40 -11.61 7.08
C THR A 11 6.07 -10.13 7.19
N ILE A 12 6.17 -9.53 8.38
CA ILE A 12 5.99 -8.08 8.56
C ILE A 12 7.01 -7.31 7.72
N MET A 13 8.28 -7.70 7.72
CA MET A 13 9.30 -7.06 6.91
C MET A 13 9.01 -7.17 5.41
N ALA A 14 8.53 -8.31 4.94
CA ALA A 14 8.11 -8.48 3.56
C ALA A 14 6.92 -7.57 3.20
N VAL A 15 5.93 -7.43 4.10
CA VAL A 15 4.79 -6.54 3.91
C VAL A 15 5.24 -5.08 3.83
N LEU A 16 6.11 -4.62 4.74
CA LEU A 16 6.65 -3.27 4.72
C LEU A 16 7.45 -2.99 3.43
N ASN A 17 8.35 -3.89 3.06
CA ASN A 17 9.17 -3.76 1.85
C ASN A 17 8.32 -3.81 0.57
N GLY A 18 7.35 -4.74 0.51
CA GLY A 18 6.46 -4.88 -0.64
C GLY A 18 5.59 -3.64 -0.87
N ASN A 19 5.07 -3.06 0.21
CA ASN A 19 4.33 -1.80 0.12
C ASN A 19 5.23 -0.64 -0.31
N SER A 20 6.46 -0.54 0.22
CA SER A 20 7.42 0.47 -0.22
C SER A 20 7.71 0.37 -1.71
N PHE A 21 7.91 -0.85 -2.21
CA PHE A 21 8.13 -1.09 -3.63
C PHE A 21 6.91 -0.70 -4.48
N ALA A 22 5.71 -1.06 -4.03
CA ALA A 22 4.47 -0.70 -4.73
C ALA A 22 4.27 0.82 -4.82
N VAL A 23 4.57 1.55 -3.74
CA VAL A 23 4.53 3.02 -3.71
C VAL A 23 5.49 3.60 -4.75
N VAL A 24 6.73 3.13 -4.78
CA VAL A 24 7.72 3.59 -5.77
C VAL A 24 7.25 3.30 -7.19
N ALA A 25 6.78 2.08 -7.45
CA ALA A 25 6.37 1.65 -8.78
C ALA A 25 5.10 2.35 -9.29
N ALA A 26 4.10 2.59 -8.43
CA ALA A 26 2.82 3.16 -8.83
C ALA A 26 2.77 4.70 -8.71
N LEU A 27 3.36 5.28 -7.66
CA LEU A 27 3.16 6.70 -7.37
C LEU A 27 4.23 7.61 -7.98
N ILE A 28 5.49 7.17 -8.10
CA ILE A 28 6.55 8.03 -8.66
C ILE A 28 6.28 8.34 -10.15
N PRO A 29 6.06 7.35 -11.03
CA PRO A 29 5.73 7.64 -12.42
C PRO A 29 4.46 8.48 -12.56
N ALA A 30 3.46 8.18 -11.76
CA ALA A 30 2.20 8.93 -11.76
C ALA A 30 2.40 10.40 -11.37
N ALA A 31 3.19 10.68 -10.33
CA ALA A 31 3.49 12.04 -9.91
C ALA A 31 4.24 12.82 -10.99
N LEU A 32 5.23 12.19 -11.64
CA LEU A 32 5.99 12.83 -12.73
C LEU A 32 5.08 13.15 -13.92
N ILE A 33 4.29 12.17 -14.38
CA ILE A 33 3.37 12.36 -15.50
C ILE A 33 2.35 13.45 -15.17
N SER A 34 1.74 13.42 -13.98
CA SER A 34 0.75 14.43 -13.57
C SER A 34 1.34 15.85 -13.53
N GLN A 35 2.60 16.04 -13.17
CA GLN A 35 3.25 17.35 -13.21
C GLN A 35 3.52 17.81 -14.64
N LEU A 36 3.92 16.89 -15.52
CA LEU A 36 4.10 17.21 -16.96
C LEU A 36 2.77 17.59 -17.62
N LEU A 37 1.68 16.88 -17.31
CA LEU A 37 0.35 17.16 -17.87
C LEU A 37 -0.19 18.54 -17.46
N LYS A 38 0.14 19.01 -16.24
CA LYS A 38 -0.23 20.36 -15.79
C LYS A 38 0.41 21.49 -16.61
N ALA A 39 1.56 21.23 -17.22
CA ALA A 39 2.26 22.20 -18.08
C ALA A 39 1.74 22.20 -19.53
N LEU A 40 0.88 21.24 -19.89
CA LEU A 40 0.34 21.11 -21.25
C LEU A 40 -1.07 21.72 -21.36
N PRO A 41 -1.47 22.17 -22.57
CA PRO A 41 -2.84 22.59 -22.80
C PRO A 41 -3.83 21.48 -22.50
N GLN A 42 -4.91 21.79 -21.80
CA GLN A 42 -5.93 20.82 -21.40
C GLN A 42 -6.76 20.36 -22.61
N THR A 43 -6.28 19.35 -23.28
CA THR A 43 -6.92 18.70 -24.44
C THR A 43 -7.56 17.37 -24.03
N GLY A 44 -8.42 16.82 -24.86
CA GLY A 44 -9.03 15.51 -24.62
C GLY A 44 -7.99 14.37 -24.46
N LEU A 45 -6.83 14.47 -25.11
CA LEU A 45 -5.73 13.52 -24.95
C LEU A 45 -5.08 13.60 -23.55
N VAL A 46 -4.90 14.82 -23.04
CA VAL A 46 -4.37 15.04 -21.68
C VAL A 46 -5.30 14.39 -20.64
N GLY A 47 -6.62 14.59 -20.78
CA GLY A 47 -7.59 13.94 -19.90
C GLY A 47 -7.55 12.41 -19.96
N GLN A 48 -7.35 11.80 -21.12
CA GLN A 48 -7.20 10.35 -21.25
C GLN A 48 -5.93 9.84 -20.52
N VAL A 49 -4.82 10.56 -20.65
CA VAL A 49 -3.57 10.20 -19.94
C VAL A 49 -3.73 10.35 -18.42
N GLU A 50 -4.45 11.38 -17.97
CA GLU A 50 -4.77 11.53 -16.53
C GLU A 50 -5.57 10.32 -15.98
N VAL A 51 -6.57 9.85 -16.73
CA VAL A 51 -7.33 8.64 -16.36
C VAL A 51 -6.43 7.42 -16.32
N MET A 52 -5.55 7.23 -17.31
CA MET A 52 -4.58 6.12 -17.29
C MET A 52 -3.67 6.16 -16.06
N VAL A 53 -3.18 7.35 -15.71
CA VAL A 53 -2.34 7.56 -14.51
C VAL A 53 -3.12 7.25 -13.23
N ALA A 54 -4.37 7.73 -13.13
CA ALA A 54 -5.22 7.45 -11.97
C ALA A 54 -5.50 5.95 -11.81
N LEU A 55 -5.79 5.25 -12.91
CA LEU A 55 -5.97 3.79 -12.89
C LEU A 55 -4.68 3.05 -12.49
N ALA A 56 -3.52 3.49 -13.00
CA ALA A 56 -2.24 2.92 -12.62
C ALA A 56 -1.98 3.08 -11.11
N GLN A 57 -2.28 4.23 -10.52
CA GLN A 57 -2.19 4.44 -9.07
C GLN A 57 -3.12 3.52 -8.29
N SER A 58 -4.31 3.26 -8.81
CA SER A 58 -5.31 2.39 -8.17
C SER A 58 -4.88 0.91 -8.13
N THR A 59 -3.89 0.50 -8.91
CA THR A 59 -3.32 -0.86 -8.86
C THR A 59 -2.30 -1.07 -7.73
N LEU A 60 -1.97 -0.03 -6.96
CA LEU A 60 -1.01 -0.11 -5.86
C LEU A 60 -1.24 -1.30 -4.92
N PRO A 61 -2.48 -1.59 -4.44
CA PRO A 61 -2.73 -2.74 -3.58
C PRO A 61 -2.39 -4.09 -4.23
N LEU A 62 -2.65 -4.22 -5.53
CA LEU A 62 -2.30 -5.42 -6.30
C LEU A 62 -0.78 -5.59 -6.36
N ILE A 63 -0.05 -4.54 -6.73
CA ILE A 63 1.41 -4.57 -6.83
C ILE A 63 2.02 -4.91 -5.46
N ALA A 64 1.55 -4.27 -4.38
CA ALA A 64 2.02 -4.54 -3.03
C ALA A 64 1.87 -6.01 -2.66
N ALA A 65 0.68 -6.58 -2.85
CA ALA A 65 0.41 -7.97 -2.53
C ALA A 65 1.22 -8.94 -3.40
N PHE A 66 1.40 -8.66 -4.70
CA PHE A 66 2.24 -9.48 -5.58
C PHE A 66 3.71 -9.48 -5.14
N VAL A 67 4.27 -8.32 -4.80
CA VAL A 67 5.66 -8.21 -4.35
C VAL A 67 5.85 -8.95 -3.02
N VAL A 68 4.92 -8.78 -2.06
CA VAL A 68 4.94 -9.51 -0.78
C VAL A 68 4.86 -11.02 -1.00
N GLY A 69 3.95 -11.48 -1.87
CA GLY A 69 3.80 -12.90 -2.19
C GLY A 69 5.09 -13.51 -2.74
N ASN A 70 5.76 -12.80 -3.64
CA ASN A 70 7.06 -13.23 -4.19
C ASN A 70 8.16 -13.24 -3.11
N MET A 71 8.23 -12.23 -2.24
CA MET A 71 9.20 -12.18 -1.13
C MET A 71 9.00 -13.34 -0.16
N LEU A 72 7.74 -13.72 0.10
CA LEU A 72 7.38 -14.84 0.97
C LEU A 72 7.45 -16.20 0.26
N ARG A 73 7.85 -16.24 -1.01
CA ARG A 73 7.91 -17.44 -1.85
C ARG A 73 6.58 -18.21 -1.86
N LEU A 74 5.48 -17.48 -1.94
CA LEU A 74 4.16 -18.04 -2.14
C LEU A 74 4.04 -18.56 -3.58
N SER A 75 3.15 -19.53 -3.82
CA SER A 75 2.85 -19.94 -5.19
C SER A 75 2.09 -18.84 -5.92
N ASN A 76 2.07 -18.92 -7.25
CA ASN A 76 1.35 -17.94 -8.08
C ASN A 76 -0.14 -17.84 -7.71
N LEU A 77 -0.76 -18.96 -7.36
CA LEU A 77 -2.16 -18.99 -6.95
C LEU A 77 -2.35 -18.31 -5.58
N GLU A 78 -1.51 -18.64 -4.58
CA GLU A 78 -1.52 -17.97 -3.27
C GLU A 78 -1.35 -16.46 -3.42
N THR A 79 -0.39 -16.04 -4.25
CA THR A 79 -0.07 -14.63 -4.49
C THR A 79 -1.22 -13.91 -5.20
N ALA A 80 -1.82 -14.51 -6.24
CA ALA A 80 -2.95 -13.94 -6.95
C ALA A 80 -4.19 -13.80 -6.05
N SER A 81 -4.49 -14.83 -5.26
CA SER A 81 -5.60 -14.81 -4.31
C SER A 81 -5.43 -13.71 -3.25
N MET A 82 -4.20 -13.56 -2.73
CA MET A 82 -3.84 -12.50 -1.80
C MET A 82 -4.00 -11.11 -2.44
N ALA A 83 -3.58 -10.95 -3.70
CA ALA A 83 -3.68 -9.69 -4.42
C ALA A 83 -5.14 -9.26 -4.64
N LEU A 84 -6.01 -10.20 -5.00
CA LEU A 84 -7.45 -9.95 -5.13
C LEU A 84 -8.07 -9.50 -3.80
N ALA A 85 -7.79 -10.21 -2.71
CA ALA A 85 -8.29 -9.88 -1.38
C ALA A 85 -7.84 -8.48 -0.93
N THR A 86 -6.55 -8.17 -1.11
CA THR A 86 -5.97 -6.87 -0.75
C THR A 86 -6.55 -5.74 -1.59
N PHE A 87 -6.77 -5.95 -2.89
CA PHE A 87 -7.38 -4.95 -3.76
C PHE A 87 -8.79 -4.59 -3.34
N VAL A 88 -9.63 -5.59 -3.10
CA VAL A 88 -11.04 -5.40 -2.69
C VAL A 88 -11.13 -4.69 -1.33
N ALA A 89 -10.26 -5.05 -0.39
CA ALA A 89 -10.25 -4.47 0.95
C ALA A 89 -9.68 -3.05 1.02
N SER A 90 -8.81 -2.68 0.09
CA SER A 90 -7.98 -1.45 0.16
C SER A 90 -8.73 -0.12 0.22
N GLY A 91 -10.03 -0.10 -0.07
CA GLY A 91 -10.82 1.13 -0.21
C GLY A 91 -10.62 1.87 -1.54
N VAL A 92 -9.87 1.29 -2.49
CA VAL A 92 -9.76 1.81 -3.87
C VAL A 92 -11.09 1.72 -4.59
N VAL A 93 -11.86 0.65 -4.34
CA VAL A 93 -13.19 0.46 -4.90
C VAL A 93 -14.21 1.06 -3.93
N THR A 94 -14.96 2.03 -4.39
CA THR A 94 -16.03 2.67 -3.63
C THR A 94 -17.35 2.50 -4.37
N VAL A 95 -18.45 2.34 -3.62
CA VAL A 95 -19.79 2.23 -4.16
C VAL A 95 -20.49 3.58 -3.99
N LYS A 96 -20.94 4.19 -5.08
CA LYS A 96 -21.77 5.40 -5.06
C LYS A 96 -23.06 5.13 -5.81
N GLY A 97 -24.17 4.96 -5.06
CA GLY A 97 -25.44 4.50 -5.62
C GLY A 97 -25.27 3.10 -6.20
N ASP A 98 -25.63 2.92 -7.47
CA ASP A 98 -25.54 1.62 -8.19
C ASP A 98 -24.22 1.46 -8.98
N ALA A 99 -23.31 2.43 -8.90
CA ALA A 99 -22.06 2.42 -9.64
C ALA A 99 -20.85 2.10 -8.76
N TYR A 100 -19.96 1.23 -9.27
CA TYR A 100 -18.66 0.99 -8.68
C TYR A 100 -17.67 1.99 -9.25
N MET A 101 -16.97 2.70 -8.39
CA MET A 101 -15.93 3.66 -8.77
C MET A 101 -14.59 3.18 -8.25
N ILE A 102 -13.59 3.23 -9.12
CA ILE A 102 -12.20 2.97 -8.76
C ILE A 102 -11.51 4.32 -8.66
N ALA A 103 -11.01 4.67 -7.48
CA ALA A 103 -10.34 5.94 -7.27
C ALA A 103 -9.31 5.89 -6.14
N GLY A 104 -8.24 6.64 -6.32
CA GLY A 104 -7.19 6.77 -5.33
C GLY A 104 -6.25 5.56 -5.24
N THR A 105 -5.44 5.55 -4.21
CA THR A 105 -4.39 4.54 -3.97
C THR A 105 -4.78 3.51 -2.91
N GLY A 106 -5.95 3.68 -2.34
CA GLY A 106 -6.38 2.91 -1.17
C GLY A 106 -5.77 3.40 0.15
N VAL A 107 -6.17 2.76 1.23
CA VAL A 107 -5.69 3.04 2.59
C VAL A 107 -4.47 2.16 2.87
N ILE A 108 -3.28 2.76 2.91
CA ILE A 108 -2.00 2.01 2.96
C ILE A 108 -1.90 1.14 4.21
N LEU A 109 -2.38 1.61 5.37
CA LEU A 109 -2.41 0.81 6.59
C LEU A 109 -3.29 -0.44 6.44
N ASP A 110 -4.43 -0.29 5.76
CA ASP A 110 -5.32 -1.42 5.51
C ASP A 110 -4.75 -2.39 4.48
N ILE A 111 -4.09 -1.88 3.44
CA ILE A 111 -3.35 -2.69 2.46
C ILE A 111 -2.30 -3.55 3.18
N MET A 112 -1.52 -2.96 4.09
CA MET A 112 -0.51 -3.69 4.87
C MET A 112 -1.14 -4.76 5.76
N LEU A 113 -2.21 -4.42 6.49
CA LEU A 113 -2.91 -5.34 7.37
C LEU A 113 -3.55 -6.49 6.60
N THR A 114 -4.29 -6.17 5.54
CA THR A 114 -4.95 -7.20 4.71
C THR A 114 -3.94 -8.09 4.00
N THR A 115 -2.84 -7.54 3.47
CA THR A 115 -1.76 -8.34 2.87
C THR A 115 -1.12 -9.27 3.89
N LEU A 116 -0.91 -8.82 5.12
CA LEU A 116 -0.40 -9.64 6.21
C LEU A 116 -1.35 -10.83 6.50
N ILE A 117 -2.62 -10.55 6.74
CA ILE A 117 -3.65 -11.56 7.01
C ILE A 117 -3.76 -12.53 5.83
N ALA A 118 -3.86 -12.01 4.60
CA ALA A 118 -4.01 -12.80 3.40
C ALA A 118 -2.82 -13.74 3.14
N SER A 119 -1.61 -13.34 3.51
CA SER A 119 -0.43 -14.20 3.38
C SER A 119 -0.52 -15.46 4.26
N TYR A 120 -1.06 -15.34 5.47
CA TYR A 120 -1.28 -16.47 6.36
C TYR A 120 -2.47 -17.32 5.92
N VAL A 121 -3.60 -16.69 5.56
CA VAL A 121 -4.80 -17.39 5.09
C VAL A 121 -4.51 -18.16 3.80
N ALA A 122 -3.82 -17.55 2.84
CA ALA A 122 -3.43 -18.21 1.58
C ALA A 122 -2.53 -19.43 1.86
N ARG A 123 -1.56 -19.29 2.74
CA ARG A 123 -0.68 -20.40 3.12
C ARG A 123 -1.43 -21.51 3.85
N LEU A 124 -2.37 -21.16 4.71
CA LEU A 124 -3.19 -22.13 5.45
C LEU A 124 -4.15 -22.85 4.51
N SER A 125 -4.89 -22.11 3.67
CA SER A 125 -5.83 -22.67 2.70
C SER A 125 -5.14 -23.61 1.72
N SER A 126 -3.93 -23.25 1.26
CA SER A 126 -3.15 -24.11 0.35
C SER A 126 -2.74 -25.46 0.97
N ARG A 127 -2.62 -25.54 2.31
CA ARG A 127 -2.33 -26.78 3.01
C ARG A 127 -3.58 -27.63 3.26
N LEU A 128 -4.72 -26.99 3.50
CA LEU A 128 -5.98 -27.66 3.86
C LEU A 128 -6.75 -28.17 2.64
N LEU A 129 -6.71 -27.46 1.51
CA LEU A 129 -7.58 -27.72 0.37
C LEU A 129 -7.05 -28.79 -0.61
N GLY A 130 -5.80 -29.23 -0.47
CA GLY A 130 -5.24 -30.33 -1.28
C GLY A 130 -5.49 -30.14 -2.78
N GLN A 131 -6.20 -31.10 -3.39
CA GLN A 131 -6.51 -31.08 -4.84
C GLN A 131 -7.57 -30.03 -5.25
N LEU A 132 -8.43 -29.62 -4.32
CA LEU A 132 -9.49 -28.61 -4.57
C LEU A 132 -8.97 -27.17 -4.50
N ARG A 133 -7.70 -27.02 -4.24
CA ARG A 133 -7.00 -25.74 -4.03
C ARG A 133 -7.24 -24.73 -5.18
N MET A 134 -7.20 -25.17 -6.45
CA MET A 134 -7.31 -24.28 -7.61
C MET A 134 -8.60 -23.45 -7.61
N VAL A 135 -9.69 -24.00 -7.11
CA VAL A 135 -11.01 -23.37 -7.13
C VAL A 135 -11.32 -22.67 -5.81
N PHE A 136 -11.04 -23.34 -4.70
CA PHE A 136 -11.46 -22.85 -3.38
C PHE A 136 -10.47 -21.91 -2.71
N GLU A 137 -9.19 -21.94 -3.04
CA GLU A 137 -8.20 -21.07 -2.42
C GLU A 137 -8.47 -19.57 -2.68
N PRO A 138 -8.70 -19.12 -3.95
CA PRO A 138 -9.02 -17.72 -4.20
C PRO A 138 -10.30 -17.27 -3.49
N LEU A 139 -11.29 -18.13 -3.42
CA LEU A 139 -12.57 -17.86 -2.78
C LEU A 139 -12.41 -17.71 -1.25
N VAL A 140 -11.71 -18.64 -0.62
CA VAL A 140 -11.44 -18.61 0.83
C VAL A 140 -10.61 -17.40 1.21
N VAL A 141 -9.53 -17.12 0.47
CA VAL A 141 -8.66 -15.97 0.75
C VAL A 141 -9.41 -14.66 0.53
N LEU A 142 -10.19 -14.55 -0.54
CA LEU A 142 -10.99 -13.35 -0.81
C LEU A 142 -12.04 -13.10 0.28
N LEU A 143 -12.82 -14.12 0.65
CA LEU A 143 -13.89 -13.96 1.64
C LEU A 143 -13.35 -13.69 3.04
N ILE A 144 -12.32 -14.44 3.47
CA ILE A 144 -11.78 -14.27 4.82
C ILE A 144 -10.92 -13.01 4.91
N SER A 145 -9.89 -12.90 4.09
CA SER A 145 -8.94 -11.78 4.21
C SER A 145 -9.51 -10.49 3.65
N GLY A 146 -10.19 -10.53 2.51
CA GLY A 146 -10.88 -9.38 1.94
C GLY A 146 -12.03 -8.90 2.81
N GLY A 147 -12.83 -9.83 3.36
CA GLY A 147 -13.90 -9.50 4.30
C GLY A 147 -13.39 -8.87 5.60
N LEU A 148 -12.33 -9.44 6.20
CA LEU A 148 -11.69 -8.83 7.38
C LEU A 148 -11.11 -7.45 7.05
N GLY A 149 -10.46 -7.28 5.90
CA GLY A 149 -9.94 -5.99 5.47
C GLY A 149 -11.06 -4.95 5.28
N LEU A 150 -12.17 -5.30 4.66
CA LEU A 150 -13.33 -4.40 4.56
C LEU A 150 -13.89 -3.99 5.94
N LEU A 151 -13.86 -4.90 6.92
CA LEU A 151 -14.30 -4.59 8.28
C LEU A 151 -13.30 -3.68 9.01
N THR A 152 -12.01 -3.83 8.75
CA THR A 152 -10.96 -2.98 9.36
C THR A 152 -10.77 -1.65 8.65
N LEU A 153 -11.20 -1.53 7.40
CA LEU A 153 -11.03 -0.33 6.57
C LEU A 153 -11.46 0.97 7.28
N PRO A 154 -12.67 1.10 7.88
CA PRO A 154 -13.06 2.34 8.54
C PRO A 154 -12.16 2.70 9.72
N ILE A 155 -11.67 1.71 10.44
CA ILE A 155 -10.73 1.89 11.56
C ILE A 155 -9.38 2.39 11.02
N MET A 156 -8.87 1.78 9.95
CA MET A 156 -7.60 2.17 9.34
C MET A 156 -7.65 3.56 8.71
N VAL A 157 -8.79 3.94 8.11
CA VAL A 157 -9.04 5.32 7.65
C VAL A 157 -8.97 6.31 8.80
N ALA A 158 -9.63 6.01 9.93
CA ALA A 158 -9.62 6.87 11.10
C ALA A 158 -8.22 7.01 11.70
N VAL A 159 -7.49 5.91 11.84
CA VAL A 159 -6.11 5.91 12.38
C VAL A 159 -5.18 6.69 11.46
N GLN A 160 -5.20 6.42 10.15
CA GLN A 160 -4.36 7.13 9.19
C GLN A 160 -4.69 8.63 9.16
N GLY A 161 -5.97 8.99 9.22
CA GLY A 161 -6.42 10.36 9.29
C GLY A 161 -5.99 11.07 10.57
N ALA A 162 -6.10 10.43 11.73
CA ALA A 162 -5.67 10.99 13.01
C ALA A 162 -4.15 11.25 13.03
N VAL A 163 -3.34 10.28 12.57
CA VAL A 163 -1.88 10.45 12.46
C VAL A 163 -1.54 11.61 11.52
N GLY A 164 -2.18 11.65 10.34
CA GLY A 164 -1.99 12.74 9.37
C GLY A 164 -2.33 14.12 9.94
N GLN A 165 -3.41 14.23 10.73
CA GLN A 165 -3.80 15.48 11.39
C GLN A 165 -2.80 15.92 12.46
N VAL A 166 -2.32 15.00 13.29
CA VAL A 166 -1.29 15.29 14.30
C VAL A 166 -0.02 15.82 13.65
N VAL A 167 0.44 15.15 12.59
CA VAL A 167 1.62 15.57 11.82
C VAL A 167 1.40 16.94 11.18
N ALA A 168 0.25 17.18 10.57
CA ALA A 168 -0.08 18.45 9.93
C ALA A 168 -0.15 19.60 10.95
N GLN A 169 -0.77 19.37 12.12
CA GLN A 169 -0.84 20.37 13.19
C GLN A 169 0.55 20.70 13.76
N ALA A 170 1.34 19.67 14.08
CA ALA A 170 2.70 19.86 14.59
C ALA A 170 3.59 20.62 13.59
N THR A 171 3.45 20.31 12.29
CA THR A 171 4.16 21.02 11.21
C THR A 171 3.73 22.49 11.11
N ARG A 172 2.45 22.81 11.34
CA ARG A 172 1.97 24.22 11.34
C ARG A 172 2.48 25.02 12.51
N VAL A 173 2.58 24.40 13.70
CA VAL A 173 3.06 25.08 14.92
C VAL A 173 4.55 25.36 14.85
N SER A 174 5.34 24.43 14.38
CA SER A 174 6.81 24.57 14.29
C SER A 174 7.37 23.85 13.06
N PRO A 175 7.28 24.49 11.86
CA PRO A 175 7.73 23.87 10.62
C PRO A 175 9.22 23.49 10.64
N LEU A 176 10.07 24.35 11.23
CA LEU A 176 11.51 24.11 11.31
C LEU A 176 11.83 22.90 12.19
N LEU A 177 11.21 22.83 13.38
CA LEU A 177 11.43 21.73 14.32
C LEU A 177 10.96 20.39 13.74
N MET A 178 9.78 20.38 13.10
CA MET A 178 9.26 19.19 12.43
C MET A 178 10.10 18.79 11.21
N GLY A 179 10.62 19.77 10.46
CA GLY A 179 11.57 19.50 9.36
C GLY A 179 12.84 18.80 9.84
N VAL A 180 13.42 19.30 10.94
CA VAL A 180 14.61 18.69 11.55
C VAL A 180 14.31 17.30 12.11
N LEU A 181 13.20 17.13 12.84
CA LEU A 181 12.81 15.83 13.40
C LEU A 181 12.55 14.78 12.31
N PHE A 182 11.78 15.12 11.28
CA PHE A 182 11.56 14.19 10.17
C PHE A 182 12.82 13.96 9.37
N GLY A 183 13.63 14.98 9.12
CA GLY A 183 14.91 14.83 8.45
C GLY A 183 15.82 13.84 9.16
N MET A 184 16.00 13.97 10.47
CA MET A 184 16.79 13.03 11.26
C MET A 184 16.19 11.63 11.32
N LEU A 185 14.87 11.53 11.53
CA LEU A 185 14.16 10.24 11.59
C LEU A 185 14.32 9.47 10.29
N PHE A 186 14.09 10.12 9.14
CA PHE A 186 14.18 9.46 7.85
C PHE A 186 15.62 9.17 7.43
N ALA A 187 16.59 10.04 7.77
CA ALA A 187 18.00 9.72 7.61
C ALA A 187 18.40 8.45 8.38
N PHE A 188 17.94 8.30 9.63
CA PHE A 188 18.17 7.10 10.42
C PHE A 188 17.47 5.87 9.83
N LEU A 189 16.22 6.00 9.36
CA LEU A 189 15.48 4.90 8.75
C LEU A 189 16.14 4.38 7.46
N ILE A 190 16.79 5.23 6.67
CA ILE A 190 17.47 4.82 5.44
C ILE A 190 18.71 3.99 5.74
N VAL A 191 19.47 4.34 6.77
CA VAL A 191 20.65 3.58 7.18
C VAL A 191 20.25 2.26 7.86
N SER A 192 19.02 2.18 8.40
CA SER A 192 18.49 0.95 9.00
C SER A 192 17.88 0.03 7.91
N PRO A 193 17.78 -1.28 8.17
CA PRO A 193 17.14 -2.21 7.23
C PRO A 193 15.60 -2.07 7.20
N LEU A 194 15.08 -0.88 7.53
CA LEU A 194 13.64 -0.60 7.55
C LEU A 194 13.21 0.14 6.27
N PRO A 195 12.04 -0.18 5.72
CA PRO A 195 11.54 0.44 4.50
C PRO A 195 11.02 1.85 4.78
N SER A 196 11.90 2.86 4.69
CA SER A 196 11.60 4.26 5.00
C SER A 196 10.38 4.80 4.23
N VAL A 197 10.27 4.47 2.94
CA VAL A 197 9.13 4.91 2.10
C VAL A 197 7.81 4.33 2.59
N GLY A 198 7.77 3.04 2.93
CA GLY A 198 6.56 2.40 3.47
C GLY A 198 6.14 3.01 4.81
N ILE A 199 7.10 3.33 5.67
CA ILE A 199 6.83 3.98 6.97
C ILE A 199 6.33 5.41 6.74
N ALA A 200 6.93 6.18 5.84
CA ALA A 200 6.46 7.53 5.51
C ALA A 200 5.00 7.54 5.06
N MET A 201 4.64 6.60 4.19
CA MET A 201 3.28 6.48 3.70
C MET A 201 2.30 5.98 4.76
N ALA A 202 2.72 5.03 5.61
CA ALA A 202 1.91 4.55 6.73
C ALA A 202 1.60 5.67 7.74
N LEU A 203 2.53 6.60 7.93
CA LEU A 203 2.33 7.79 8.75
C LEU A 203 1.47 8.87 8.08
N GLY A 204 1.02 8.66 6.84
CA GLY A 204 0.19 9.62 6.10
C GLY A 204 0.90 10.94 5.81
N LEU A 205 2.22 10.91 5.69
CA LEU A 205 3.01 12.10 5.40
C LEU A 205 2.71 12.62 4.00
N SER A 206 2.08 13.78 3.91
CA SER A 206 1.75 14.46 2.66
C SER A 206 2.07 15.96 2.75
N GLY A 207 2.24 16.60 1.61
CA GLY A 207 2.53 18.04 1.58
C GLY A 207 3.84 18.40 2.27
N VAL A 208 3.80 19.28 3.27
CA VAL A 208 5.00 19.78 3.98
C VAL A 208 5.73 18.66 4.73
N GLY A 209 4.99 17.72 5.31
CA GLY A 209 5.57 16.56 6.00
C GLY A 209 6.34 15.65 5.05
N SER A 210 5.82 15.41 3.84
CA SER A 210 6.53 14.63 2.82
C SER A 210 7.79 15.33 2.30
N GLY A 211 7.76 16.67 2.20
CA GLY A 211 8.94 17.45 1.83
C GLY A 211 10.07 17.31 2.84
N ALA A 212 9.76 17.37 4.14
CA ALA A 212 10.74 17.18 5.21
C ALA A 212 11.32 15.75 5.24
N ALA A 213 10.46 14.74 5.02
CA ALA A 213 10.89 13.35 4.91
C ALA A 213 11.82 13.14 3.70
N ASN A 214 11.47 13.70 2.55
CA ASN A 214 12.30 13.63 1.35
C ASN A 214 13.66 14.34 1.53
N ALA A 215 13.69 15.48 2.22
CA ALA A 215 14.95 16.17 2.54
C ALA A 215 15.86 15.27 3.39
N GLY A 216 15.31 14.55 4.37
CA GLY A 216 16.06 13.56 5.15
C GLY A 216 16.59 12.40 4.30
N ILE A 217 15.83 11.96 3.31
CA ILE A 217 16.23 10.90 2.37
C ILE A 217 17.41 11.36 1.50
N VAL A 218 17.43 12.59 1.04
CA VAL A 218 18.49 13.13 0.19
C VAL A 218 19.77 13.42 0.99
N ALA A 219 19.64 13.73 2.28
CA ALA A 219 20.76 14.06 3.15
C ALA A 219 21.50 12.84 3.73
N ALA A 220 20.93 11.62 3.61
CA ALA A 220 21.52 10.37 4.09
C ALA A 220 22.28 9.62 3.01
#